data_67335efdaa462376314732c2ea2d94b5
#
_entry.id   67335efdaa462376314732c2ea2d94b5
#
_cell.length_a   1.000
_cell.length_b   1.000
_cell.length_c   1.000
_cell.angle_alpha   90.00
_cell.angle_beta   90.00
_cell.angle_gamma   90.00
#
_symmetry.space_group_name_H-M   'P 1'
#
loop_
_entity.id
_entity.type
_entity.pdbx_description
1 polymer ?
#
loop_
_entity_poly.entity_id
_entity_poly.type
_entity_poly.pdbx_seq_one_letter_code
_entity_poly.pdbx_strand_id
1 'polypeptide(L)'
;MKKITIVFLAACVVSTTGCHWVGIHGNGHIKTDERPVSAFANIDIRGAFTVDWQSGAPSLSITTDENLLSYVDSNVSGDTLHLRTREQIRPTHGIRVVISSPTRAGARISGAVKLAAKQLSGSKFALESRGAARVSLEGKVDELLADMTGASELAANELQTKTAEISTTGAGDAEVAVAETLKVAITGAGTVKYSGNPPTIEKHISGAGSIRHKD
;
A
#
# COMPACT_ATOMS: atom_id res chain seq x y z
N MET A 1 30.51 13.49 69.30
CA MET A 1 29.58 12.66 68.52
C MET A 1 29.68 13.12 67.07
N LYS A 2 30.48 12.41 66.25
CA LYS A 2 30.65 12.73 64.80
C LYS A 2 29.59 11.97 63.98
N LYS A 3 28.73 12.71 63.26
CA LYS A 3 27.76 12.16 62.34
C LYS A 3 28.46 11.86 61.01
N ILE A 4 28.52 10.59 60.62
CA ILE A 4 29.00 10.11 59.31
C ILE A 4 27.79 10.14 58.35
N THR A 5 27.86 11.02 57.35
CA THR A 5 26.88 11.07 56.27
C THR A 5 27.38 10.16 55.15
N ILE A 6 26.68 9.05 54.93
CA ILE A 6 26.94 8.12 53.81
C ILE A 6 26.19 8.66 52.59
N VAL A 7 26.95 9.10 51.59
CA VAL A 7 26.39 9.45 50.26
C VAL A 7 26.33 8.20 49.42
N PHE A 8 25.12 7.75 49.13
CA PHE A 8 24.89 6.66 48.15
C PHE A 8 24.99 7.25 46.74
N LEU A 9 26.05 6.94 46.03
CA LEU A 9 26.22 7.23 44.60
C LEU A 9 25.50 6.15 43.80
N ALA A 10 24.27 6.45 43.32
CA ALA A 10 23.53 5.55 42.42
C ALA A 10 24.18 5.65 41.04
N ALA A 11 24.95 4.62 40.67
CA ALA A 11 25.45 4.45 39.30
C ALA A 11 24.30 4.02 38.39
N CYS A 12 23.77 4.93 37.57
CA CYS A 12 22.87 4.65 36.49
C CYS A 12 23.63 3.93 35.37
N VAL A 13 23.54 2.61 35.32
CA VAL A 13 24.01 1.82 34.17
C VAL A 13 23.03 2.02 33.03
N VAL A 14 23.35 2.93 32.12
CA VAL A 14 22.65 3.08 30.84
C VAL A 14 23.08 1.91 29.97
N SER A 15 22.31 0.82 30.00
CA SER A 15 22.42 -0.25 29.02
C SER A 15 21.95 0.30 27.66
N THR A 16 22.90 0.72 26.83
CA THR A 16 22.67 0.95 25.40
C THR A 16 22.43 -0.41 24.76
N THR A 17 21.17 -0.84 24.75
CA THR A 17 20.75 -1.91 23.84
C THR A 17 20.90 -1.37 22.43
N GLY A 18 22.06 -1.64 21.80
CA GLY A 18 22.27 -1.38 20.39
C GLY A 18 21.16 -2.09 19.63
N CYS A 19 20.30 -1.33 18.94
CA CYS A 19 19.43 -1.90 17.94
C CYS A 19 20.31 -2.64 16.94
N HIS A 20 20.42 -3.96 17.08
CA HIS A 20 21.03 -4.80 16.08
C HIS A 20 20.19 -4.60 14.82
N TRP A 21 20.79 -4.00 13.84
CA TRP A 21 20.20 -3.78 12.52
C TRP A 21 20.07 -5.14 11.84
N VAL A 22 18.97 -5.83 12.14
CA VAL A 22 18.65 -7.14 11.58
C VAL A 22 18.18 -6.97 10.15
N GLY A 23 18.69 -7.78 9.22
CA GLY A 23 18.29 -7.83 7.82
C GLY A 23 19.46 -8.02 6.88
N ILE A 24 19.19 -8.66 5.74
CA ILE A 24 20.19 -8.93 4.70
C ILE A 24 20.38 -7.67 3.89
N HIS A 25 21.60 -7.16 3.82
CA HIS A 25 21.93 -5.93 3.08
C HIS A 25 22.11 -6.22 1.59
N GLY A 26 21.60 -5.31 0.76
CA GLY A 26 21.89 -5.27 -0.67
C GLY A 26 23.37 -5.02 -0.94
N ASN A 27 23.89 -5.61 -2.01
CA ASN A 27 25.29 -5.48 -2.43
C ASN A 27 25.55 -4.28 -3.35
N GLY A 28 24.55 -3.47 -3.66
CA GLY A 28 24.62 -2.32 -4.54
C GLY A 28 24.63 -2.66 -6.04
N HIS A 29 24.72 -3.92 -6.42
CA HIS A 29 24.63 -4.35 -7.82
C HIS A 29 23.17 -4.57 -8.19
N ILE A 30 22.57 -3.58 -8.84
CA ILE A 30 21.16 -3.63 -9.23
C ILE A 30 20.98 -4.53 -10.43
N LYS A 31 20.04 -5.47 -10.34
CA LYS A 31 19.69 -6.42 -11.39
C LYS A 31 18.19 -6.55 -11.54
N THR A 32 17.76 -6.77 -12.76
CA THR A 32 16.38 -7.09 -13.10
C THR A 32 16.25 -8.58 -13.35
N ASP A 33 15.23 -9.18 -12.73
CA ASP A 33 14.88 -10.59 -12.88
C ASP A 33 13.47 -10.69 -13.48
N GLU A 34 13.39 -11.24 -14.67
CA GLU A 34 12.13 -11.49 -15.37
C GLU A 34 11.64 -12.90 -15.03
N ARG A 35 10.44 -13.01 -14.50
CA ARG A 35 9.85 -14.26 -14.06
C ARG A 35 8.63 -14.63 -14.88
N PRO A 36 8.55 -15.86 -15.38
CA PRO A 36 7.34 -16.32 -16.04
C PRO A 36 6.18 -16.37 -15.05
N VAL A 37 5.03 -15.85 -15.45
CA VAL A 37 3.80 -15.85 -14.65
C VAL A 37 2.62 -16.26 -15.53
N SER A 38 1.67 -17.00 -14.97
CA SER A 38 0.37 -17.22 -15.59
C SER A 38 -0.50 -15.97 -15.50
N ALA A 39 -1.63 -15.96 -16.20
CA ALA A 39 -2.59 -14.86 -16.12
C ALA A 39 -3.13 -14.69 -14.69
N PHE A 40 -3.27 -13.44 -14.28
CA PHE A 40 -3.85 -13.05 -12.98
C PHE A 40 -4.70 -11.80 -13.16
N ALA A 41 -5.66 -11.61 -12.26
CA ALA A 41 -6.52 -10.43 -12.21
C ALA A 41 -6.38 -9.68 -10.88
N ASN A 42 -5.78 -10.29 -9.87
CA ASN A 42 -5.59 -9.75 -8.54
C ASN A 42 -4.13 -9.80 -8.13
N ILE A 43 -3.74 -8.91 -7.20
CA ILE A 43 -2.42 -8.91 -6.58
C ILE A 43 -2.54 -8.93 -5.05
N ASP A 44 -1.67 -9.69 -4.37
CA ASP A 44 -1.49 -9.68 -2.91
C ASP A 44 -0.01 -9.40 -2.61
N ILE A 45 0.27 -8.20 -2.11
CA ILE A 45 1.63 -7.71 -1.89
C ILE A 45 1.87 -7.49 -0.41
N ARG A 46 2.96 -8.10 0.11
CA ARG A 46 3.35 -7.99 1.52
C ARG A 46 4.80 -7.60 1.68
N GLY A 47 5.04 -6.45 2.27
CA GLY A 47 6.39 -5.92 2.51
C GLY A 47 6.56 -4.48 2.05
N ALA A 48 7.75 -4.15 1.52
CA ALA A 48 8.09 -2.82 1.05
C ALA A 48 8.42 -2.87 -0.46
N PHE A 49 7.46 -2.49 -1.30
CA PHE A 49 7.56 -2.57 -2.76
C PHE A 49 7.12 -1.28 -3.45
N THR A 50 7.73 -1.00 -4.59
CA THR A 50 7.19 -0.04 -5.56
C THR A 50 6.72 -0.83 -6.78
N VAL A 51 5.43 -0.78 -7.08
CA VAL A 51 4.77 -1.62 -8.10
C VAL A 51 4.11 -0.75 -9.15
N ASP A 52 4.46 -1.01 -10.40
CA ASP A 52 3.79 -0.46 -11.58
C ASP A 52 2.95 -1.58 -12.23
N TRP A 53 1.63 -1.45 -12.21
CA TRP A 53 0.72 -2.45 -12.76
C TRP A 53 0.08 -1.97 -14.06
N GLN A 54 0.51 -2.57 -15.15
CA GLN A 54 0.13 -2.19 -16.51
C GLN A 54 -0.92 -3.13 -17.12
N SER A 55 -1.60 -2.68 -18.16
CA SER A 55 -2.45 -3.52 -19.00
C SER A 55 -1.60 -4.22 -20.05
N GLY A 56 -1.77 -5.53 -20.23
CA GLY A 56 -1.03 -6.27 -21.25
C GLY A 56 -1.03 -7.78 -21.03
N ALA A 57 -0.22 -8.47 -21.82
CA ALA A 57 0.05 -9.89 -21.61
C ALA A 57 0.69 -10.11 -20.22
N PRO A 58 0.44 -11.27 -19.56
CA PRO A 58 0.98 -11.53 -18.24
C PRO A 58 2.52 -11.43 -18.22
N SER A 59 3.06 -10.58 -17.37
CA SER A 59 4.51 -10.44 -17.16
C SER A 59 4.83 -10.00 -15.73
N LEU A 60 6.04 -10.33 -15.29
CA LEU A 60 6.59 -9.94 -14.00
C LEU A 60 8.08 -9.66 -14.14
N SER A 61 8.49 -8.46 -13.77
CA SER A 61 9.88 -8.02 -13.73
C SER A 61 10.17 -7.43 -12.34
N ILE A 62 11.22 -7.90 -11.69
CA ILE A 62 11.64 -7.49 -10.34
C ILE A 62 13.05 -6.91 -10.42
N THR A 63 13.21 -5.67 -9.99
CA THR A 63 14.50 -4.97 -9.97
C THR A 63 14.88 -4.62 -8.53
N THR A 64 16.02 -5.12 -8.08
CA THR A 64 16.62 -4.83 -6.77
C THR A 64 18.11 -5.25 -6.79
N ASP A 65 18.77 -5.21 -5.63
CA ASP A 65 20.14 -5.75 -5.50
C ASP A 65 20.18 -7.25 -5.87
N GLU A 66 21.18 -7.65 -6.64
CA GLU A 66 21.30 -9.01 -7.18
C GLU A 66 21.25 -10.10 -6.10
N ASN A 67 21.94 -9.86 -4.98
CA ASN A 67 21.96 -10.79 -3.86
C ASN A 67 20.62 -10.89 -3.12
N LEU A 68 19.69 -9.97 -3.34
CA LEU A 68 18.38 -9.94 -2.68
C LEU A 68 17.26 -10.55 -3.54
N LEU A 69 17.46 -10.74 -4.83
CA LEU A 69 16.45 -11.30 -5.75
C LEU A 69 15.91 -12.66 -5.30
N SER A 70 16.76 -13.52 -4.73
CA SER A 70 16.38 -14.84 -4.23
C SER A 70 15.48 -14.79 -2.98
N TYR A 71 15.44 -13.67 -2.27
CA TYR A 71 14.58 -13.46 -1.10
C TYR A 71 13.22 -12.85 -1.43
N VAL A 72 13.00 -12.50 -2.69
CA VAL A 72 11.69 -12.02 -3.17
C VAL A 72 10.92 -13.19 -3.76
N ASP A 73 9.87 -13.62 -3.07
CA ASP A 73 8.94 -14.64 -3.55
C ASP A 73 7.88 -14.02 -4.46
N SER A 74 7.60 -14.73 -5.54
CA SER A 74 6.50 -14.43 -6.44
C SER A 74 5.85 -15.73 -6.92
N ASN A 75 4.55 -15.83 -6.78
CA ASN A 75 3.79 -16.96 -7.33
C ASN A 75 2.35 -16.55 -7.67
N VAL A 76 1.78 -17.17 -8.69
CA VAL A 76 0.35 -17.05 -9.00
C VAL A 76 -0.39 -18.24 -8.44
N SER A 77 -1.43 -17.98 -7.65
CA SER A 77 -2.34 -19.01 -7.12
C SER A 77 -3.78 -18.59 -7.42
N GLY A 78 -4.51 -19.43 -8.14
CA GLY A 78 -5.79 -19.03 -8.71
C GLY A 78 -5.60 -17.89 -9.72
N ASP A 79 -6.25 -16.78 -9.49
CA ASP A 79 -6.17 -15.56 -10.29
C ASP A 79 -5.36 -14.44 -9.59
N THR A 80 -4.60 -14.76 -8.54
CA THR A 80 -3.89 -13.79 -7.70
C THR A 80 -2.37 -13.98 -7.78
N LEU A 81 -1.65 -12.91 -8.12
CA LEU A 81 -0.20 -12.83 -8.02
C LEU A 81 0.18 -12.43 -6.59
N HIS A 82 0.89 -13.30 -5.90
CA HIS A 82 1.44 -13.06 -4.57
C HIS A 82 2.88 -12.59 -4.66
N LEU A 83 3.20 -11.48 -3.98
CA LEU A 83 4.54 -10.92 -3.85
C LEU A 83 4.87 -10.69 -2.39
N ARG A 84 6.00 -11.25 -1.92
CA ARG A 84 6.47 -11.05 -0.55
C ARG A 84 7.98 -11.23 -0.45
N THR A 85 8.57 -10.77 0.64
CA THR A 85 9.96 -11.12 1.00
C THR A 85 9.95 -12.26 2.01
N ARG A 86 10.86 -13.24 1.85
CA ARG A 86 11.00 -14.36 2.80
C ARG A 86 11.65 -13.95 4.10
N GLU A 87 12.56 -12.98 4.00
CA GLU A 87 13.38 -12.49 5.10
C GLU A 87 13.29 -10.97 5.19
N GLN A 88 13.75 -10.42 6.30
CA GLN A 88 13.95 -9.00 6.41
C GLN A 88 15.17 -8.60 5.58
N ILE A 89 14.94 -7.90 4.49
CA ILE A 89 15.99 -7.44 3.57
C ILE A 89 16.08 -5.91 3.57
N ARG A 90 17.25 -5.41 3.22
CA ARG A 90 17.57 -3.98 3.14
C ARG A 90 18.17 -3.64 1.78
N PRO A 91 17.33 -3.46 0.79
CA PRO A 91 17.79 -3.10 -0.54
C PRO A 91 18.36 -1.68 -0.55
N THR A 92 19.40 -1.46 -1.36
CA THR A 92 20.05 -0.14 -1.48
C THR A 92 19.15 0.89 -2.17
N HIS A 93 18.31 0.46 -3.12
CA HIS A 93 17.41 1.32 -3.90
C HIS A 93 15.94 0.89 -3.82
N GLY A 94 15.58 0.02 -2.85
CA GLY A 94 14.26 -0.56 -2.74
C GLY A 94 14.03 -1.72 -3.72
N ILE A 95 12.78 -2.21 -3.75
CA ILE A 95 12.36 -3.28 -4.67
C ILE A 95 11.33 -2.66 -5.62
N ARG A 96 11.69 -2.57 -6.89
CA ARG A 96 10.77 -2.16 -7.95
C ARG A 96 10.23 -3.39 -8.67
N VAL A 97 8.94 -3.40 -8.89
CA VAL A 97 8.23 -4.48 -9.58
C VAL A 97 7.39 -3.87 -10.70
N VAL A 98 7.54 -4.38 -11.90
CA VAL A 98 6.67 -4.07 -13.02
C VAL A 98 5.90 -5.33 -13.37
N ILE A 99 4.60 -5.22 -13.37
CA ILE A 99 3.70 -6.33 -13.71
C ILE A 99 2.71 -5.90 -14.79
N SER A 100 2.32 -6.86 -15.61
CA SER A 100 1.21 -6.65 -16.53
C SER A 100 0.22 -7.82 -16.50
N SER A 101 -1.04 -7.49 -16.71
CA SER A 101 -2.12 -8.48 -16.84
C SER A 101 -3.25 -7.93 -17.69
N PRO A 102 -3.99 -8.81 -18.41
CA PRO A 102 -5.09 -8.38 -19.27
C PRO A 102 -6.31 -7.89 -18.48
N THR A 103 -6.50 -8.42 -17.28
CA THR A 103 -7.59 -8.05 -16.36
C THR A 103 -7.01 -7.61 -15.03
N ARG A 104 -7.61 -6.58 -14.44
CA ARG A 104 -7.18 -6.01 -13.16
C ARG A 104 -8.41 -5.74 -12.30
N ALA A 105 -8.68 -6.63 -11.36
CA ALA A 105 -9.90 -6.63 -10.55
C ALA A 105 -9.67 -6.17 -9.11
N GLY A 106 -8.47 -6.35 -8.56
CA GLY A 106 -8.22 -5.92 -7.19
C GLY A 106 -6.77 -6.03 -6.72
N ALA A 107 -6.47 -5.29 -5.66
CA ALA A 107 -5.18 -5.28 -4.99
C ALA A 107 -5.35 -5.39 -3.48
N ARG A 108 -4.66 -6.36 -2.87
CA ARG A 108 -4.47 -6.46 -1.42
C ARG A 108 -3.03 -6.08 -1.10
N ILE A 109 -2.86 -5.12 -0.21
CA ILE A 109 -1.57 -4.53 0.12
C ILE A 109 -1.36 -4.57 1.63
N SER A 110 -0.21 -5.06 2.07
CA SER A 110 0.16 -5.05 3.48
C SER A 110 1.62 -4.61 3.65
N GLY A 111 1.83 -3.52 4.38
CA GLY A 111 3.15 -2.95 4.63
C GLY A 111 3.35 -1.56 4.04
N ALA A 112 4.56 -1.28 3.53
CA ALA A 112 4.95 0.01 2.95
C ALA A 112 5.02 -0.08 1.41
N VAL A 113 3.87 -0.13 0.75
CA VAL A 113 3.80 -0.34 -0.70
C VAL A 113 3.40 0.95 -1.42
N LYS A 114 4.09 1.21 -2.54
CA LYS A 114 3.64 2.18 -3.55
C LYS A 114 3.11 1.41 -4.75
N LEU A 115 1.83 1.58 -5.08
CA LEU A 115 1.19 0.96 -6.24
C LEU A 115 0.71 2.02 -7.21
N ALA A 116 1.08 1.91 -8.46
CA ALA A 116 0.49 2.67 -9.56
C ALA A 116 -0.19 1.70 -10.54
N ALA A 117 -1.48 1.93 -10.83
CA ALA A 117 -2.22 1.17 -11.81
C ALA A 117 -2.92 2.14 -12.77
N LYS A 118 -2.40 2.20 -14.01
CA LYS A 118 -2.90 3.09 -15.05
C LYS A 118 -3.77 2.35 -16.06
N GLN A 119 -4.67 3.09 -16.72
CA GLN A 119 -5.57 2.55 -17.73
C GLN A 119 -6.43 1.39 -17.19
N LEU A 120 -6.88 1.50 -15.95
CA LEU A 120 -7.83 0.55 -15.38
C LEU A 120 -9.13 0.57 -16.18
N SER A 121 -9.70 -0.60 -16.41
CA SER A 121 -10.98 -0.75 -17.08
C SER A 121 -11.70 -1.99 -16.57
N GLY A 122 -13.02 -1.92 -16.46
CA GLY A 122 -13.83 -3.06 -16.02
C GLY A 122 -15.03 -2.62 -15.20
N SER A 123 -15.79 -3.59 -14.70
CA SER A 123 -16.95 -3.32 -13.86
C SER A 123 -16.58 -2.95 -12.43
N LYS A 124 -15.46 -3.46 -11.91
CA LYS A 124 -15.11 -3.30 -10.50
C LYS A 124 -13.60 -3.33 -10.28
N PHE A 125 -13.13 -2.50 -9.33
CA PHE A 125 -11.79 -2.62 -8.74
C PHE A 125 -11.90 -2.60 -7.22
N ALA A 126 -11.29 -3.58 -6.54
CA ALA A 126 -11.27 -3.69 -5.10
C ALA A 126 -9.87 -3.47 -4.54
N LEU A 127 -9.72 -2.50 -3.64
CA LEU A 127 -8.47 -2.21 -2.93
C LEU A 127 -8.63 -2.54 -1.44
N GLU A 128 -7.77 -3.39 -0.92
CA GLU A 128 -7.60 -3.61 0.51
C GLU A 128 -6.17 -3.20 0.90
N SER A 129 -6.02 -2.21 1.77
CA SER A 129 -4.72 -1.69 2.17
C SER A 129 -4.56 -1.72 3.69
N ARG A 130 -3.45 -2.28 4.17
CA ARG A 130 -3.08 -2.32 5.59
C ARG A 130 -1.65 -1.83 5.79
N GLY A 131 -1.50 -0.77 6.56
CA GLY A 131 -0.18 -0.20 6.88
C GLY A 131 0.01 1.20 6.32
N ALA A 132 1.13 1.47 5.65
CA ALA A 132 1.49 2.77 5.09
C ALA A 132 1.63 2.67 3.56
N ALA A 133 0.52 2.50 2.86
CA ALA A 133 0.51 2.35 1.42
C ALA A 133 0.21 3.69 0.71
N ARG A 134 0.75 3.81 -0.50
CA ARG A 134 0.43 4.88 -1.43
C ARG A 134 -0.06 4.27 -2.73
N VAL A 135 -1.32 4.50 -3.08
CA VAL A 135 -1.96 3.88 -4.24
C VAL A 135 -2.45 4.96 -5.20
N SER A 136 -2.05 4.86 -6.46
CA SER A 136 -2.53 5.71 -7.55
C SER A 136 -3.28 4.86 -8.57
N LEU A 137 -4.52 5.23 -8.85
CA LEU A 137 -5.41 4.53 -9.78
C LEU A 137 -5.88 5.51 -10.86
N GLU A 138 -5.70 5.12 -12.12
CA GLU A 138 -6.10 5.92 -13.29
C GLU A 138 -6.91 5.05 -14.26
N GLY A 139 -7.94 5.62 -14.89
CA GLY A 139 -8.75 4.93 -15.90
C GLY A 139 -10.24 5.05 -15.67
N LYS A 140 -11.00 3.96 -15.87
CA LYS A 140 -12.45 3.93 -15.71
C LYS A 140 -12.93 2.56 -15.24
N VAL A 141 -13.68 2.55 -14.15
CA VAL A 141 -14.40 1.36 -13.65
C VAL A 141 -15.82 1.76 -13.24
N ASP A 142 -16.77 0.81 -13.22
CA ASP A 142 -18.10 1.15 -12.73
C ASP A 142 -18.11 1.30 -11.21
N GLU A 143 -17.40 0.41 -10.49
CA GLU A 143 -17.38 0.36 -9.03
C GLU A 143 -15.95 0.36 -8.49
N LEU A 144 -15.66 1.27 -7.55
CA LEU A 144 -14.44 1.26 -6.73
C LEU A 144 -14.80 0.91 -5.29
N LEU A 145 -14.23 -0.17 -4.77
CA LEU A 145 -14.25 -0.49 -3.33
C LEU A 145 -12.85 -0.27 -2.76
N ALA A 146 -12.72 0.53 -1.71
CA ALA A 146 -11.45 0.74 -1.04
C ALA A 146 -11.61 0.61 0.48
N ASP A 147 -10.95 -0.39 1.05
CA ASP A 147 -10.83 -0.59 2.50
C ASP A 147 -9.38 -0.32 2.92
N MET A 148 -9.19 0.74 3.71
CA MET A 148 -7.86 1.22 4.09
C MET A 148 -7.72 1.24 5.61
N THR A 149 -6.73 0.52 6.12
CA THR A 149 -6.40 0.48 7.55
C THR A 149 -4.97 0.97 7.76
N GLY A 150 -4.79 1.98 8.63
CA GLY A 150 -3.49 2.56 8.95
C GLY A 150 -3.32 3.98 8.42
N ALA A 151 -2.15 4.28 7.83
CA ALA A 151 -1.82 5.58 7.25
C ALA A 151 -1.64 5.44 5.73
N SER A 152 -2.71 5.09 5.04
CA SER A 152 -2.70 4.85 3.58
C SER A 152 -3.21 6.07 2.82
N GLU A 153 -2.66 6.29 1.63
CA GLU A 153 -3.06 7.34 0.72
C GLU A 153 -3.58 6.73 -0.60
N LEU A 154 -4.81 7.09 -0.99
CA LEU A 154 -5.42 6.68 -2.25
C LEU A 154 -5.62 7.90 -3.16
N ALA A 155 -4.89 7.97 -4.26
CA ALA A 155 -5.07 8.92 -5.33
C ALA A 155 -5.83 8.24 -6.48
N ALA A 156 -7.16 8.42 -6.52
CA ALA A 156 -8.05 7.90 -7.55
C ALA A 156 -8.91 9.02 -8.19
N ASN A 157 -8.42 10.24 -8.14
CA ASN A 157 -9.06 11.40 -8.81
C ASN A 157 -9.01 11.30 -10.34
N GLU A 158 -8.10 10.48 -10.89
CA GLU A 158 -8.02 10.18 -12.34
C GLU A 158 -8.68 8.85 -12.71
N LEU A 159 -9.33 8.18 -11.76
CA LEU A 159 -10.14 7.00 -11.97
C LEU A 159 -11.63 7.41 -12.02
N GLN A 160 -12.24 7.39 -13.18
CA GLN A 160 -13.67 7.66 -13.34
C GLN A 160 -14.48 6.48 -12.80
N THR A 161 -15.39 6.75 -11.85
CA THR A 161 -16.26 5.71 -11.26
C THR A 161 -17.72 6.15 -11.28
N LYS A 162 -18.66 5.20 -11.40
CA LYS A 162 -20.07 5.45 -11.13
C LYS A 162 -20.32 5.41 -9.62
N THR A 163 -19.84 4.36 -8.98
CA THR A 163 -19.98 4.15 -7.53
C THR A 163 -18.61 4.02 -6.88
N ALA A 164 -18.42 4.73 -5.77
CA ALA A 164 -17.25 4.58 -4.92
C ALA A 164 -17.68 4.31 -3.48
N GLU A 165 -17.16 3.23 -2.89
CA GLU A 165 -17.29 2.90 -1.48
C GLU A 165 -15.91 2.93 -0.83
N ILE A 166 -15.72 3.88 0.08
CA ILE A 166 -14.44 4.14 0.75
C ILE A 166 -14.59 3.93 2.24
N SER A 167 -13.89 2.95 2.78
CA SER A 167 -13.76 2.70 4.20
C SER A 167 -12.34 3.02 4.66
N THR A 168 -12.17 3.85 5.68
CA THR A 168 -10.86 4.14 6.26
C THR A 168 -10.87 4.02 7.77
N THR A 169 -9.91 3.27 8.30
CA THR A 169 -9.68 3.09 9.74
C THR A 169 -8.26 3.56 10.07
N GLY A 170 -8.15 4.69 10.79
CA GLY A 170 -6.87 5.28 11.16
C GLY A 170 -6.70 6.71 10.63
N ALA A 171 -5.59 6.99 9.94
CA ALA A 171 -5.24 8.29 9.37
C ALA A 171 -5.06 8.20 7.84
N GLY A 172 -5.98 7.54 7.16
CA GLY A 172 -5.92 7.37 5.71
C GLY A 172 -6.59 8.52 4.95
N ASP A 173 -5.98 8.94 3.85
CA ASP A 173 -6.51 9.95 2.96
C ASP A 173 -6.90 9.33 1.60
N ALA A 174 -8.05 9.75 1.04
CA ALA A 174 -8.48 9.30 -0.28
C ALA A 174 -8.96 10.48 -1.14
N GLU A 175 -8.61 10.46 -2.41
CA GLU A 175 -9.17 11.35 -3.43
C GLU A 175 -9.83 10.49 -4.53
N VAL A 176 -11.13 10.71 -4.82
CA VAL A 176 -11.90 9.90 -5.77
C VAL A 176 -12.72 10.74 -6.71
N ALA A 177 -12.97 10.27 -7.94
CA ALA A 177 -13.90 10.87 -8.88
C ALA A 177 -15.11 9.95 -9.06
N VAL A 178 -16.33 10.47 -8.74
CA VAL A 178 -17.54 9.65 -8.67
C VAL A 178 -18.73 10.36 -9.28
N ALA A 179 -19.52 9.62 -10.08
CA ALA A 179 -20.64 10.19 -10.84
C ALA A 179 -22.02 9.98 -10.23
N GLU A 180 -22.27 8.83 -9.57
CA GLU A 180 -23.63 8.44 -9.16
C GLU A 180 -23.78 8.23 -7.65
N THR A 181 -22.93 7.42 -7.03
CA THR A 181 -23.07 7.07 -5.60
C THR A 181 -21.73 7.08 -4.89
N LEU A 182 -21.64 7.85 -3.82
CA LEU A 182 -20.49 7.88 -2.93
C LEU A 182 -20.90 7.39 -1.54
N LYS A 183 -20.25 6.31 -1.07
CA LYS A 183 -20.35 5.82 0.30
C LYS A 183 -19.03 5.97 1.00
N VAL A 184 -19.02 6.63 2.15
CA VAL A 184 -17.79 6.87 2.92
C VAL A 184 -18.00 6.53 4.37
N ALA A 185 -17.15 5.65 4.89
CA ALA A 185 -17.04 5.32 6.31
C ALA A 185 -15.64 5.69 6.81
N ILE A 186 -15.55 6.59 7.79
CA ILE A 186 -14.29 7.01 8.40
C ILE A 186 -14.31 6.68 9.88
N THR A 187 -13.32 5.92 10.34
CA THR A 187 -13.05 5.69 11.77
C THR A 187 -11.65 6.19 12.08
N GLY A 188 -11.56 7.36 12.75
CA GLY A 188 -10.27 7.98 13.06
C GLY A 188 -10.12 9.41 12.55
N ALA A 189 -8.98 9.76 11.95
CA ALA A 189 -8.62 11.12 11.52
C ALA A 189 -8.36 11.23 10.01
N GLY A 190 -8.98 10.39 9.20
CA GLY A 190 -8.79 10.38 7.74
C GLY A 190 -9.56 11.48 7.01
N THR A 191 -9.15 11.78 5.78
CA THR A 191 -9.83 12.74 4.89
C THR A 191 -10.20 12.07 3.58
N VAL A 192 -11.47 12.17 3.18
CA VAL A 192 -11.92 11.76 1.85
C VAL A 192 -12.31 13.00 1.06
N LYS A 193 -11.61 13.23 -0.07
CA LYS A 193 -11.97 14.26 -1.04
C LYS A 193 -12.61 13.59 -2.26
N TYR A 194 -13.66 14.17 -2.77
CA TYR A 194 -14.32 13.67 -3.97
C TYR A 194 -14.59 14.78 -4.99
N SER A 195 -14.51 14.43 -6.25
CA SER A 195 -14.92 15.24 -7.39
C SER A 195 -16.10 14.58 -8.11
N GLY A 196 -16.78 15.35 -8.94
CA GLY A 196 -18.04 14.96 -9.55
C GLY A 196 -19.25 15.41 -8.74
N ASN A 197 -20.45 15.09 -9.22
CA ASN A 197 -21.70 15.53 -8.59
C ASN A 197 -22.65 14.35 -8.35
N PRO A 198 -22.25 13.36 -7.50
CA PRO A 198 -23.07 12.19 -7.26
C PRO A 198 -24.39 12.57 -6.56
N PRO A 199 -25.54 12.15 -7.11
CA PRO A 199 -26.85 12.42 -6.48
C PRO A 199 -27.04 11.72 -5.13
N THR A 200 -26.27 10.66 -4.86
CA THR A 200 -26.35 9.91 -3.59
C THR A 200 -25.03 9.96 -2.86
N ILE A 201 -25.04 10.49 -1.62
CA ILE A 201 -23.87 10.52 -0.75
C ILE A 201 -24.25 9.99 0.62
N GLU A 202 -23.72 8.84 0.99
CA GLU A 202 -23.84 8.23 2.32
C GLU A 202 -22.56 8.46 3.12
N LYS A 203 -22.67 9.01 4.33
CA LYS A 203 -21.51 9.39 5.16
C LYS A 203 -21.65 8.81 6.56
N HIS A 204 -20.63 8.11 7.01
CA HIS A 204 -20.50 7.66 8.38
C HIS A 204 -19.12 8.04 8.91
N ILE A 205 -19.05 8.95 9.89
CA ILE A 205 -17.78 9.43 10.44
C ILE A 205 -17.78 9.19 11.95
N SER A 206 -16.76 8.46 12.41
CA SER A 206 -16.47 8.25 13.82
C SER A 206 -15.05 8.75 14.11
N GLY A 207 -14.95 9.89 14.81
CA GLY A 207 -13.66 10.51 15.11
C GLY A 207 -13.52 11.92 14.51
N ALA A 208 -12.27 12.30 14.18
CA ALA A 208 -11.92 13.63 13.65
C ALA A 208 -11.77 13.66 12.12
N GLY A 209 -12.35 12.69 11.42
CA GLY A 209 -12.29 12.61 9.96
C GLY A 209 -13.12 13.66 9.25
N SER A 210 -12.86 13.87 7.95
CA SER A 210 -13.59 14.84 7.12
C SER A 210 -13.85 14.31 5.71
N ILE A 211 -14.97 14.78 5.13
CA ILE A 211 -15.31 14.53 3.72
C ILE A 211 -15.49 15.89 3.05
N ARG A 212 -14.81 16.10 1.92
CA ARG A 212 -14.78 17.39 1.22
C ARG A 212 -15.06 17.19 -0.26
N HIS A 213 -15.91 18.04 -0.82
CA HIS A 213 -16.03 18.18 -2.28
C HIS A 213 -14.84 18.98 -2.81
N LYS A 214 -14.32 18.57 -3.95
CA LYS A 214 -13.23 19.25 -4.66
C LYS A 214 -13.79 19.68 -6.02
N ASP A 215 -13.84 20.97 -6.23
CA ASP A 215 -14.24 21.60 -7.50
C ASP A 215 -13.20 21.38 -8.60
#